data_f8575943dcfa53746d2dd6ab79e65020
#
_entry.id   f8575943dcfa53746d2dd6ab79e65020
#
_cell.length_a   1.000
_cell.length_b   1.000
_cell.length_c   1.000
_cell.angle_alpha   90.00
_cell.angle_beta   90.00
_cell.angle_gamma   90.00
#
_symmetry.space_group_name_H-M   'P 1'
#
loop_
_entity.id
_entity.type
_entity.pdbx_description
1 polymer ?
#
loop_
_entity_poly.entity_id
_entity_poly.type
_entity_poly.pdbx_seq_one_letter_code
_entity_poly.pdbx_strand_id
1 'polypeptide(L)'
;MRFLGVGDSNDLGAMYHGLARRGHEVKVFVQDEASRDVYAGMLEFTGDWEAELQWLREAGDQGVAIFESATRGAQQDALRREGFQVIGGCALGDRLEADRGFGQDVLRAIGLHTARSHRFTGYDPAIDFLRANGGRYVLKFNGANSPRTRNYVGELDDSADMLALLALYRDQLVDGGEPDFVLMEHVQGVEVGVGAYFNGQAFLQPACIDFEHKRFFAGDLGELTGEMGTVVSYRQSQRLFDAVLAPLAPLLAGGGYCGYINVNLIVNDAGLWPLEFTSRFGYPGFAICEALHEEPWEQIFLRMLCKDGLRLSTRDGFSCGVVLTVPPFPYQQGYAELSKGEPICLRPGMSQDDRAALFFAEVAQVRGQLVTSGCSGYVGVATGAGATVDEACRLAYRRAGQVVVPNLRYRTDIGDKVRQHDLQRLRELGWLDRGPARIA
;
A
#
# COMPACT_ATOMS: atom_id res chain seq x y z
N MET A 1 -9.93 -23.53 8.29
CA MET A 1 -10.59 -22.26 8.61
C MET A 1 -11.46 -21.81 7.43
N ARG A 2 -12.43 -20.93 7.68
CA ARG A 2 -13.22 -20.25 6.66
C ARG A 2 -12.83 -18.79 6.61
N PHE A 3 -12.58 -18.27 5.43
CA PHE A 3 -12.23 -16.86 5.20
C PHE A 3 -13.21 -16.22 4.23
N LEU A 4 -13.75 -15.07 4.61
CA LEU A 4 -14.60 -14.25 3.77
C LEU A 4 -13.84 -12.95 3.46
N GLY A 5 -13.33 -12.83 2.23
CA GLY A 5 -12.71 -11.61 1.72
C GLY A 5 -13.77 -10.62 1.25
N VAL A 6 -13.68 -9.36 1.68
CA VAL A 6 -14.60 -8.28 1.28
C VAL A 6 -13.77 -7.09 0.81
N GLY A 7 -13.85 -6.80 -0.48
CA GLY A 7 -13.05 -5.75 -1.10
C GLY A 7 -13.75 -5.01 -2.22
N ASP A 8 -13.06 -3.99 -2.72
CA ASP A 8 -13.50 -3.23 -3.87
C ASP A 8 -12.93 -3.82 -5.16
N SER A 9 -11.64 -4.15 -5.19
CA SER A 9 -10.92 -4.56 -6.40
C SER A 9 -10.23 -5.93 -6.30
N ASN A 10 -10.38 -6.66 -5.19
CA ASN A 10 -9.67 -7.90 -4.90
C ASN A 10 -8.14 -7.72 -4.79
N ASP A 11 -7.71 -6.66 -4.14
CA ASP A 11 -6.28 -6.33 -3.95
C ASP A 11 -5.52 -7.39 -3.14
N LEU A 12 -6.23 -8.15 -2.28
CA LEU A 12 -5.67 -9.26 -1.52
C LEU A 12 -5.84 -10.63 -2.21
N GLY A 13 -6.19 -10.67 -3.48
CA GLY A 13 -6.44 -11.91 -4.23
C GLY A 13 -5.31 -12.94 -4.12
N ALA A 14 -4.04 -12.51 -4.13
CA ALA A 14 -2.90 -13.41 -3.93
C ALA A 14 -2.88 -14.03 -2.52
N MET A 15 -3.24 -13.28 -1.49
CA MET A 15 -3.36 -13.76 -0.10
C MET A 15 -4.50 -14.80 0.01
N TYR A 16 -5.67 -14.49 -0.54
CA TYR A 16 -6.81 -15.42 -0.55
C TYR A 16 -6.51 -16.71 -1.30
N HIS A 17 -5.87 -16.59 -2.47
CA HIS A 17 -5.43 -17.76 -3.22
C HIS A 17 -4.39 -18.58 -2.45
N GLY A 18 -3.48 -17.92 -1.73
CA GLY A 18 -2.53 -18.57 -0.83
C GLY A 18 -3.22 -19.36 0.29
N LEU A 19 -4.24 -18.77 0.93
CA LEU A 19 -5.07 -19.42 1.96
C LEU A 19 -5.80 -20.64 1.38
N ALA A 20 -6.45 -20.51 0.23
CA ALA A 20 -7.16 -21.60 -0.45
C ALA A 20 -6.21 -22.75 -0.81
N ARG A 21 -5.02 -22.46 -1.32
CA ARG A 21 -4.00 -23.48 -1.62
C ARG A 21 -3.47 -24.24 -0.40
N ARG A 22 -3.57 -23.65 0.79
CA ARG A 22 -3.24 -24.30 2.08
C ARG A 22 -4.41 -25.11 2.67
N GLY A 23 -5.53 -25.23 1.90
CA GLY A 23 -6.66 -26.06 2.26
C GLY A 23 -7.72 -25.37 3.13
N HIS A 24 -7.72 -24.04 3.15
CA HIS A 24 -8.78 -23.26 3.79
C HIS A 24 -9.94 -23.02 2.81
N GLU A 25 -11.16 -22.93 3.32
CA GLU A 25 -12.33 -22.50 2.55
C GLU A 25 -12.29 -20.97 2.46
N VAL A 26 -12.32 -20.44 1.23
CA VAL A 26 -12.22 -19.00 0.98
C VAL A 26 -13.31 -18.58 0.02
N LYS A 27 -14.10 -17.58 0.41
CA LYS A 27 -15.05 -16.89 -0.47
C LYS A 27 -14.69 -15.42 -0.54
N VAL A 28 -14.87 -14.81 -1.72
CA VAL A 28 -14.49 -13.42 -1.95
C VAL A 28 -15.66 -12.64 -2.55
N PHE A 29 -15.89 -11.46 -2.01
CA PHE A 29 -16.81 -10.46 -2.56
C PHE A 29 -16.01 -9.31 -3.15
N VAL A 30 -16.34 -8.93 -4.39
CA VAL A 30 -15.73 -7.80 -5.11
C VAL A 30 -16.82 -6.81 -5.50
N GLN A 31 -16.69 -5.57 -4.99
CA GLN A 31 -17.68 -4.53 -5.23
C GLN A 31 -17.65 -4.03 -6.67
N ASP A 32 -16.45 -3.69 -7.19
CA ASP A 32 -16.28 -3.08 -8.49
C ASP A 32 -16.49 -4.09 -9.60
N GLU A 33 -17.46 -3.83 -10.48
CA GLU A 33 -17.79 -4.72 -11.60
C GLU A 33 -16.61 -4.95 -12.54
N ALA A 34 -15.79 -3.93 -12.75
CA ALA A 34 -14.61 -4.01 -13.62
C ALA A 34 -13.51 -4.96 -13.07
N SER A 35 -13.55 -5.27 -11.78
CA SER A 35 -12.58 -6.12 -11.08
C SER A 35 -13.14 -7.50 -10.70
N ARG A 36 -14.40 -7.82 -11.02
CA ARG A 36 -15.03 -9.12 -10.64
C ARG A 36 -14.41 -10.33 -11.32
N ASP A 37 -13.66 -10.15 -12.38
CA ASP A 37 -12.93 -11.21 -13.06
C ASP A 37 -11.52 -11.45 -12.49
N VAL A 38 -11.07 -10.61 -11.55
CA VAL A 38 -9.78 -10.77 -10.87
C VAL A 38 -9.80 -12.04 -10.01
N TYR A 39 -8.90 -12.97 -10.30
CA TYR A 39 -8.83 -14.34 -9.76
C TYR A 39 -10.01 -15.27 -10.16
N ALA A 40 -10.78 -14.92 -11.20
CA ALA A 40 -11.78 -15.83 -11.75
C ALA A 40 -11.14 -17.17 -12.18
N GLY A 41 -11.82 -18.27 -11.85
CA GLY A 41 -11.28 -19.63 -12.06
C GLY A 41 -10.19 -20.08 -11.07
N MET A 42 -9.87 -19.25 -10.08
CA MET A 42 -8.85 -19.53 -9.04
C MET A 42 -9.40 -19.43 -7.62
N LEU A 43 -10.45 -18.64 -7.40
CA LEU A 43 -11.14 -18.44 -6.12
C LEU A 43 -12.64 -18.63 -6.29
N GLU A 44 -13.34 -18.89 -5.17
CA GLU A 44 -14.80 -18.88 -5.10
C GLU A 44 -15.29 -17.48 -4.79
N PHE A 45 -16.27 -16.98 -5.57
CA PHE A 45 -16.85 -15.65 -5.41
C PHE A 45 -18.29 -15.72 -4.93
N THR A 46 -18.67 -14.73 -4.12
CA THR A 46 -20.06 -14.48 -3.74
C THR A 46 -20.55 -13.15 -4.30
N GLY A 47 -21.84 -13.09 -4.63
CA GLY A 47 -22.50 -11.85 -5.06
C GLY A 47 -22.96 -10.97 -3.89
N ASP A 48 -23.01 -11.53 -2.68
CA ASP A 48 -23.47 -10.87 -1.45
C ASP A 48 -22.69 -11.41 -0.25
N TRP A 49 -21.79 -10.60 0.29
CA TRP A 49 -20.96 -11.01 1.41
C TRP A 49 -21.77 -11.12 2.73
N GLU A 50 -22.87 -10.37 2.88
CA GLU A 50 -23.73 -10.44 4.07
C GLU A 50 -24.48 -11.78 4.13
N ALA A 51 -24.86 -12.34 2.99
CA ALA A 51 -25.46 -13.66 2.91
C ALA A 51 -24.50 -14.78 3.38
N GLU A 52 -23.19 -14.57 3.31
CA GLU A 52 -22.18 -15.53 3.75
C GLU A 52 -21.89 -15.48 5.26
N LEU A 53 -22.45 -14.53 6.00
CA LEU A 53 -22.19 -14.40 7.44
C LEU A 53 -22.63 -15.62 8.24
N GLN A 54 -23.70 -16.29 7.84
CA GLN A 54 -24.13 -17.53 8.50
C GLN A 54 -23.11 -18.66 8.29
N TRP A 55 -22.59 -18.82 7.07
CA TRP A 55 -21.52 -19.78 6.77
C TRP A 55 -20.26 -19.48 7.60
N LEU A 56 -19.91 -18.21 7.76
CA LEU A 56 -18.77 -17.81 8.59
C LEU A 56 -19.02 -18.11 10.07
N ARG A 57 -20.23 -17.84 10.59
CA ARG A 57 -20.63 -18.09 11.98
C ARG A 57 -20.58 -19.57 12.35
N GLU A 58 -20.93 -20.46 11.43
CA GLU A 58 -20.88 -21.92 11.64
C GLU A 58 -19.45 -22.43 11.87
N ALA A 59 -18.42 -21.70 11.42
CA ALA A 59 -17.02 -22.04 11.69
C ALA A 59 -16.54 -21.59 13.09
N GLY A 60 -17.34 -20.83 13.84
CA GLY A 60 -16.96 -20.31 15.16
C GLY A 60 -15.67 -19.50 15.10
N ASP A 61 -14.72 -19.80 16.00
CA ASP A 61 -13.41 -19.11 16.04
C ASP A 61 -12.52 -19.39 14.81
N GLN A 62 -12.93 -20.29 13.93
CA GLN A 62 -12.24 -20.59 12.67
C GLN A 62 -12.83 -19.83 11.47
N GLY A 63 -13.82 -18.96 11.69
CA GLY A 63 -14.43 -18.11 10.67
C GLY A 63 -13.93 -16.68 10.77
N VAL A 64 -13.27 -16.17 9.73
CA VAL A 64 -12.63 -14.84 9.71
C VAL A 64 -13.12 -14.03 8.52
N ALA A 65 -13.66 -12.83 8.75
CA ALA A 65 -13.90 -11.83 7.71
C ALA A 65 -12.66 -10.96 7.54
N ILE A 66 -12.23 -10.76 6.30
CA ILE A 66 -11.07 -9.90 5.95
C ILE A 66 -11.57 -8.77 5.06
N PHE A 67 -11.36 -7.53 5.50
CA PHE A 67 -11.72 -6.34 4.73
C PHE A 67 -10.46 -5.69 4.15
N GLU A 68 -10.47 -5.41 2.85
CA GLU A 68 -9.31 -4.91 2.11
C GLU A 68 -9.17 -3.40 2.13
N SER A 69 -10.31 -2.69 2.15
CA SER A 69 -10.38 -1.25 1.93
C SER A 69 -10.74 -0.50 3.20
N ALA A 70 -10.24 0.73 3.32
CA ALA A 70 -10.64 1.69 4.36
C ALA A 70 -11.95 2.40 4.00
N THR A 71 -13.03 1.62 3.75
CA THR A 71 -14.33 2.15 3.28
C THR A 71 -15.53 1.55 4.01
N ARG A 72 -15.34 0.44 4.74
CA ARG A 72 -16.42 -0.31 5.42
C ARG A 72 -16.18 -0.44 6.93
N GLY A 73 -15.54 0.55 7.53
CA GLY A 73 -15.19 0.48 8.95
C GLY A 73 -16.39 0.36 9.87
N ALA A 74 -17.50 1.04 9.55
CA ALA A 74 -18.74 0.95 10.34
C ALA A 74 -19.35 -0.46 10.31
N GLN A 75 -19.34 -1.15 9.16
CA GLN A 75 -19.78 -2.54 9.03
C GLN A 75 -18.84 -3.48 9.80
N GLN A 76 -17.54 -3.28 9.71
CA GLN A 76 -16.55 -4.04 10.48
C GLN A 76 -16.78 -3.91 11.99
N ASP A 77 -17.07 -2.70 12.48
CA ASP A 77 -17.38 -2.45 13.88
C ASP A 77 -18.69 -3.11 14.31
N ALA A 78 -19.70 -3.14 13.44
CA ALA A 78 -20.96 -3.85 13.67
C ALA A 78 -20.71 -5.37 13.79
N LEU A 79 -20.00 -5.97 12.85
CA LEU A 79 -19.67 -7.40 12.88
C LEU A 79 -18.90 -7.80 14.15
N ARG A 80 -17.92 -7.00 14.58
CA ARG A 80 -17.20 -7.28 15.85
C ARG A 80 -18.12 -7.22 17.06
N ARG A 81 -19.09 -6.28 17.10
CA ARG A 81 -20.10 -6.22 18.17
C ARG A 81 -21.04 -7.43 18.17
N GLU A 82 -21.26 -8.04 16.99
CA GLU A 82 -22.03 -9.28 16.84
C GLU A 82 -21.21 -10.54 17.11
N GLY A 83 -19.92 -10.40 17.46
CA GLY A 83 -19.04 -11.50 17.82
C GLY A 83 -18.31 -12.17 16.66
N PHE A 84 -18.32 -11.58 15.46
CA PHE A 84 -17.50 -12.08 14.35
C PHE A 84 -16.01 -11.75 14.53
N GLN A 85 -15.16 -12.65 14.07
CA GLN A 85 -13.73 -12.39 13.94
C GLN A 85 -13.47 -11.57 12.67
N VAL A 86 -12.97 -10.35 12.83
CA VAL A 86 -12.78 -9.40 11.72
C VAL A 86 -11.37 -8.85 11.70
N ILE A 87 -10.70 -9.02 10.57
CA ILE A 87 -9.40 -8.42 10.22
C ILE A 87 -9.63 -7.36 9.15
N GLY A 88 -9.08 -6.17 9.33
CA GLY A 88 -9.24 -5.08 8.35
C GLY A 88 -8.94 -3.73 8.98
N GLY A 89 -9.96 -2.95 9.27
CA GLY A 89 -9.89 -1.63 9.89
C GLY A 89 -11.02 -1.41 10.90
N CYS A 90 -11.52 -0.20 10.95
CA CYS A 90 -12.68 0.23 11.73
C CYS A 90 -13.11 1.61 11.22
N ALA A 91 -14.24 2.15 11.69
CA ALA A 91 -14.69 3.49 11.28
C ALA A 91 -13.65 4.59 11.58
N LEU A 92 -12.88 4.47 12.65
CA LEU A 92 -11.76 5.36 12.92
C LEU A 92 -10.65 5.21 11.88
N GLY A 93 -10.32 3.98 11.48
CA GLY A 93 -9.31 3.70 10.45
C GLY A 93 -9.68 4.32 9.11
N ASP A 94 -10.93 4.14 8.68
CA ASP A 94 -11.44 4.78 7.46
C ASP A 94 -11.25 6.30 7.51
N ARG A 95 -11.56 6.93 8.65
CA ARG A 95 -11.41 8.36 8.82
C ARG A 95 -9.95 8.81 8.84
N LEU A 96 -9.03 8.04 9.44
CA LEU A 96 -7.60 8.36 9.44
C LEU A 96 -7.01 8.42 8.03
N GLU A 97 -7.45 7.54 7.12
CA GLU A 97 -6.96 7.49 5.74
C GLU A 97 -7.72 8.46 4.83
N ALA A 98 -9.05 8.53 4.92
CA ALA A 98 -9.88 9.31 4.00
C ALA A 98 -9.91 10.81 4.33
N ASP A 99 -9.93 11.18 5.62
CA ASP A 99 -9.93 12.58 6.08
C ASP A 99 -8.50 13.02 6.42
N ARG A 100 -7.80 13.54 5.42
CA ARG A 100 -6.41 14.02 5.59
C ARG A 100 -6.25 15.06 6.70
N GLY A 101 -7.23 15.93 6.88
CA GLY A 101 -7.21 16.94 7.95
C GLY A 101 -7.20 16.29 9.32
N PHE A 102 -8.13 15.37 9.55
CA PHE A 102 -8.19 14.58 10.76
C PHE A 102 -6.93 13.74 11.00
N GLY A 103 -6.43 13.05 9.95
CA GLY A 103 -5.19 12.28 10.04
C GLY A 103 -4.01 13.14 10.47
N GLN A 104 -3.84 14.33 9.86
CA GLN A 104 -2.77 15.27 10.22
C GLN A 104 -2.94 15.83 11.63
N ASP A 105 -4.18 16.09 12.08
CA ASP A 105 -4.44 16.56 13.46
C ASP A 105 -4.08 15.51 14.50
N VAL A 106 -4.39 14.23 14.22
CA VAL A 106 -3.99 13.10 15.07
C VAL A 106 -2.46 12.99 15.17
N LEU A 107 -1.75 13.09 14.04
CA LEU A 107 -0.29 13.02 14.00
C LEU A 107 0.37 14.22 14.70
N ARG A 108 -0.23 15.41 14.57
CA ARG A 108 0.21 16.61 15.31
C ARG A 108 0.00 16.45 16.82
N ALA A 109 -1.11 15.85 17.24
CA ALA A 109 -1.41 15.64 18.66
C ALA A 109 -0.42 14.69 19.36
N ILE A 110 0.24 13.80 18.63
CA ILE A 110 1.33 12.96 19.17
C ILE A 110 2.73 13.61 19.05
N GLY A 111 2.80 14.87 18.63
CA GLY A 111 4.03 15.66 18.62
C GLY A 111 4.82 15.63 17.31
N LEU A 112 4.26 15.11 16.21
CA LEU A 112 4.92 15.12 14.92
C LEU A 112 4.72 16.45 14.18
N HIS A 113 5.69 16.83 13.35
CA HIS A 113 5.58 17.99 12.49
C HIS A 113 4.57 17.72 11.36
N THR A 114 3.79 18.73 11.01
CA THR A 114 2.89 18.63 9.85
C THR A 114 3.23 19.71 8.84
N ALA A 115 3.36 19.36 7.58
CA ALA A 115 3.54 20.32 6.51
C ALA A 115 2.32 21.25 6.42
N ARG A 116 2.55 22.54 6.21
CA ARG A 116 1.44 23.47 6.04
C ARG A 116 0.68 23.12 4.77
N SER A 117 -0.62 23.09 4.90
CA SER A 117 -1.53 22.78 3.80
C SER A 117 -2.56 23.90 3.64
N HIS A 118 -2.74 24.33 2.41
CA HIS A 118 -3.69 25.36 2.03
C HIS A 118 -4.75 24.74 1.14
N ARG A 119 -6.02 24.77 1.58
CA ARG A 119 -7.15 24.23 0.79
C ARG A 119 -7.74 25.33 -0.09
N PHE A 120 -8.05 24.97 -1.32
CA PHE A 120 -8.64 25.84 -2.32
C PHE A 120 -9.84 25.17 -2.97
N THR A 121 -10.90 25.95 -3.16
CA THR A 121 -12.10 25.59 -3.93
C THR A 121 -12.17 26.38 -5.24
N GLY A 122 -11.05 26.57 -5.89
CA GLY A 122 -10.90 27.30 -7.15
C GLY A 122 -9.44 27.52 -7.51
N TYR A 123 -9.15 27.67 -8.80
CA TYR A 123 -7.77 27.86 -9.26
C TYR A 123 -7.24 29.29 -9.03
N ASP A 124 -8.07 30.32 -9.22
CA ASP A 124 -7.63 31.71 -9.11
C ASP A 124 -7.11 32.06 -7.69
N PRO A 125 -7.80 31.68 -6.58
CA PRO A 125 -7.26 31.89 -5.24
C PRO A 125 -5.93 31.19 -4.98
N ALA A 126 -5.72 30.00 -5.56
CA ALA A 126 -4.48 29.26 -5.43
C ALA A 126 -3.35 29.90 -6.24
N ILE A 127 -3.65 30.39 -7.44
CA ILE A 127 -2.70 31.12 -8.29
C ILE A 127 -2.25 32.42 -7.58
N ASP A 128 -3.17 33.18 -7.01
CA ASP A 128 -2.85 34.41 -6.28
C ASP A 128 -2.02 34.10 -5.03
N PHE A 129 -2.34 33.02 -4.32
CA PHE A 129 -1.55 32.56 -3.18
C PHE A 129 -0.11 32.23 -3.58
N LEU A 130 0.12 31.46 -4.67
CA LEU A 130 1.44 31.11 -5.15
C LEU A 130 2.24 32.30 -5.62
N ARG A 131 1.62 33.29 -6.30
CA ARG A 131 2.26 34.54 -6.70
C ARG A 131 2.73 35.36 -5.51
N ALA A 132 1.97 35.37 -4.42
CA ALA A 132 2.29 36.11 -3.22
C ALA A 132 3.37 35.46 -2.35
N ASN A 133 3.45 34.13 -2.34
CA ASN A 133 4.29 33.37 -1.39
C ASN A 133 5.50 32.68 -2.05
N GLY A 134 5.41 32.30 -3.32
CA GLY A 134 6.44 31.44 -3.95
C GLY A 134 6.55 30.08 -3.24
N GLY A 135 7.67 29.36 -3.49
CA GLY A 135 7.97 28.11 -2.82
C GLY A 135 7.55 26.87 -3.62
N ARG A 136 8.00 25.70 -3.15
CA ARG A 136 7.60 24.41 -3.72
C ARG A 136 6.40 23.85 -2.99
N TYR A 137 5.41 23.39 -3.73
CA TYR A 137 4.19 22.81 -3.19
C TYR A 137 3.87 21.47 -3.86
N VAL A 138 3.12 20.64 -3.14
CA VAL A 138 2.50 19.41 -3.66
C VAL A 138 1.02 19.68 -3.86
N LEU A 139 0.54 19.58 -5.09
CA LEU A 139 -0.87 19.65 -5.45
C LEU A 139 -1.51 18.28 -5.24
N LYS A 140 -2.56 18.23 -4.43
CA LYS A 140 -3.35 17.02 -4.20
C LYS A 140 -4.83 17.37 -4.36
N PHE A 141 -5.51 16.73 -5.30
CA PHE A 141 -6.96 16.87 -5.45
C PHE A 141 -7.70 16.09 -4.37
N ASN A 142 -8.80 16.68 -3.87
CA ASN A 142 -9.70 16.02 -2.95
C ASN A 142 -10.79 15.25 -3.72
N GLY A 143 -11.31 14.19 -3.09
CA GLY A 143 -12.37 13.34 -3.64
C GLY A 143 -11.88 11.97 -4.12
N ALA A 144 -12.72 10.96 -3.87
CA ALA A 144 -12.42 9.56 -4.17
C ALA A 144 -12.22 9.28 -5.68
N ASN A 145 -12.80 10.12 -6.53
CA ASN A 145 -12.75 9.95 -7.99
C ASN A 145 -11.62 10.74 -8.68
N SER A 146 -10.76 11.42 -7.92
CA SER A 146 -9.64 12.18 -8.51
C SER A 146 -8.47 11.24 -8.82
N PRO A 147 -8.07 11.07 -10.08
CA PRO A 147 -6.94 10.21 -10.44
C PRO A 147 -5.65 10.67 -9.73
N ARG A 148 -4.92 9.75 -9.12
CA ARG A 148 -3.61 10.04 -8.48
C ARG A 148 -2.61 10.64 -9.48
N THR A 149 -2.72 10.30 -10.76
CA THR A 149 -1.93 10.84 -11.86
C THR A 149 -2.09 12.36 -12.06
N ARG A 150 -3.14 12.97 -11.50
CA ARG A 150 -3.33 14.43 -11.49
C ARG A 150 -2.62 15.15 -10.34
N ASN A 151 -2.19 14.43 -9.32
CA ASN A 151 -1.38 15.03 -8.26
C ASN A 151 -0.03 15.44 -8.85
N TYR A 152 0.48 16.59 -8.41
CA TYR A 152 1.73 17.13 -8.93
C TYR A 152 2.64 17.58 -7.79
N VAL A 153 3.91 17.21 -7.88
CA VAL A 153 4.96 17.70 -6.98
C VAL A 153 5.70 18.80 -7.72
N GLY A 154 5.59 20.04 -7.27
CA GLY A 154 6.29 21.18 -7.84
C GLY A 154 7.81 21.01 -7.76
N GLU A 155 8.51 21.38 -8.80
CA GLU A 155 9.96 21.24 -8.92
C GLU A 155 10.70 22.56 -8.80
N LEU A 156 10.03 23.68 -9.14
CA LEU A 156 10.64 25.01 -9.15
C LEU A 156 10.38 25.78 -7.84
N ASP A 157 11.41 26.39 -7.28
CA ASP A 157 11.36 27.11 -6.00
C ASP A 157 10.53 28.39 -6.06
N ASP A 158 10.27 28.93 -7.25
CA ASP A 158 9.44 30.12 -7.48
C ASP A 158 7.97 29.77 -7.82
N SER A 159 7.59 28.48 -7.76
CA SER A 159 6.28 27.96 -8.15
C SER A 159 5.90 28.16 -9.62
N ALA A 160 6.82 28.48 -10.52
CA ALA A 160 6.47 28.80 -11.91
C ALA A 160 5.80 27.62 -12.65
N ASP A 161 6.24 26.42 -12.39
CA ASP A 161 5.66 25.17 -12.92
C ASP A 161 4.23 24.93 -12.39
N MET A 162 4.01 25.13 -11.09
CA MET A 162 2.70 24.99 -10.45
C MET A 162 1.72 26.06 -10.94
N LEU A 163 2.19 27.31 -11.09
CA LEU A 163 1.40 28.41 -11.65
C LEU A 163 0.95 28.11 -13.07
N ALA A 164 1.85 27.61 -13.92
CA ALA A 164 1.54 27.25 -15.30
C ALA A 164 0.52 26.11 -15.35
N LEU A 165 0.66 25.09 -14.49
CA LEU A 165 -0.24 23.95 -14.40
C LEU A 165 -1.66 24.37 -13.96
N LEU A 166 -1.77 25.17 -12.89
CA LEU A 166 -3.07 25.65 -12.40
C LEU A 166 -3.78 26.57 -13.39
N ALA A 167 -3.03 27.43 -14.09
CA ALA A 167 -3.57 28.27 -15.14
C ALA A 167 -4.15 27.42 -16.30
N LEU A 168 -3.41 26.39 -16.74
CA LEU A 168 -3.89 25.45 -17.75
C LEU A 168 -5.17 24.72 -17.30
N TYR A 169 -5.20 24.21 -16.08
CA TYR A 169 -6.38 23.52 -15.53
C TYR A 169 -7.59 24.44 -15.44
N ARG A 170 -7.41 25.69 -15.03
CA ARG A 170 -8.47 26.71 -15.03
C ARG A 170 -9.07 26.91 -16.41
N ASP A 171 -8.20 27.05 -17.43
CA ASP A 171 -8.62 27.34 -18.80
C ASP A 171 -9.26 26.12 -19.49
N GLN A 172 -9.00 24.89 -19.00
CA GLN A 172 -9.59 23.64 -19.51
C GLN A 172 -10.89 23.21 -18.82
N LEU A 173 -11.36 23.95 -17.81
CA LEU A 173 -12.65 23.67 -17.17
C LEU A 173 -13.81 23.90 -18.14
N VAL A 174 -14.22 22.82 -18.81
CA VAL A 174 -15.38 22.81 -19.75
C VAL A 174 -16.69 22.61 -19.00
N ASP A 175 -16.69 21.98 -17.83
CA ASP A 175 -17.87 21.63 -17.02
C ASP A 175 -17.74 22.20 -15.59
N GLY A 176 -18.26 23.33 -15.39
CA GLY A 176 -18.62 24.17 -14.22
C GLY A 176 -18.49 23.70 -12.77
N GLY A 177 -17.73 22.67 -12.47
CA GLY A 177 -17.46 22.24 -11.09
C GLY A 177 -16.24 22.99 -10.50
N GLU A 178 -16.40 23.58 -9.32
CA GLU A 178 -15.27 24.14 -8.58
C GLU A 178 -14.33 23.02 -8.13
N PRO A 179 -13.03 23.08 -8.49
CA PRO A 179 -12.06 22.06 -8.05
C PRO A 179 -11.79 22.23 -6.55
N ASP A 180 -11.79 21.12 -5.82
CA ASP A 180 -11.36 21.08 -4.42
C ASP A 180 -10.00 20.38 -4.33
N PHE A 181 -8.98 21.11 -3.86
CA PHE A 181 -7.63 20.59 -3.75
C PHE A 181 -6.84 21.28 -2.63
N VAL A 182 -5.71 20.70 -2.29
CA VAL A 182 -4.75 21.30 -1.37
C VAL A 182 -3.40 21.54 -2.05
N LEU A 183 -2.78 22.65 -1.70
CA LEU A 183 -1.36 22.91 -1.89
C LEU A 183 -0.66 22.68 -0.55
N MET A 184 0.14 21.64 -0.46
CA MET A 184 0.92 21.31 0.72
C MET A 184 2.39 21.73 0.48
N GLU A 185 3.00 22.42 1.45
CA GLU A 185 4.43 22.75 1.35
C GLU A 185 5.26 21.49 1.10
N HIS A 186 6.18 21.57 0.13
CA HIS A 186 7.06 20.47 -0.19
C HIS A 186 8.13 20.30 0.91
N VAL A 187 8.17 19.14 1.54
CA VAL A 187 9.18 18.79 2.54
C VAL A 187 10.24 17.91 1.88
N GLN A 188 11.50 18.31 1.98
CA GLN A 188 12.61 17.49 1.49
C GLN A 188 13.13 16.56 2.59
N GLY A 189 13.53 15.34 2.21
CA GLY A 189 14.08 14.35 3.13
C GLY A 189 13.97 12.93 2.58
N VAL A 190 14.19 11.96 3.46
CA VAL A 190 14.01 10.54 3.15
C VAL A 190 12.55 10.17 3.36
N GLU A 191 11.87 9.69 2.33
CA GLU A 191 10.53 9.11 2.45
C GLU A 191 10.63 7.68 2.98
N VAL A 192 9.94 7.41 4.08
CA VAL A 192 9.91 6.10 4.73
C VAL A 192 8.53 5.85 5.36
N GLY A 193 8.01 4.64 5.21
CA GLY A 193 6.82 4.18 5.91
C GLY A 193 7.20 3.44 7.20
N VAL A 194 6.31 3.49 8.18
CA VAL A 194 6.36 2.67 9.40
C VAL A 194 5.05 1.94 9.54
N GLY A 195 5.09 0.61 9.47
CA GLY A 195 3.90 -0.22 9.48
C GLY A 195 3.91 -1.30 10.54
N ALA A 196 2.74 -1.65 11.07
CA ALA A 196 2.60 -2.74 12.03
C ALA A 196 1.18 -3.31 12.04
N TYR A 197 1.04 -4.55 12.52
CA TYR A 197 -0.25 -5.18 12.77
C TYR A 197 -0.74 -4.81 14.17
N PHE A 198 -2.00 -4.43 14.29
CA PHE A 198 -2.66 -4.09 15.55
C PHE A 198 -3.78 -5.07 15.84
N ASN A 199 -3.80 -5.67 17.03
CA ASN A 199 -4.70 -6.77 17.41
C ASN A 199 -5.97 -6.34 18.16
N GLY A 200 -6.32 -5.05 18.10
CA GLY A 200 -7.42 -4.48 18.87
C GLY A 200 -7.03 -3.96 20.25
N GLN A 201 -5.80 -4.24 20.71
CA GLN A 201 -5.30 -3.81 22.03
C GLN A 201 -3.87 -3.26 21.96
N ALA A 202 -3.00 -3.90 21.16
CA ALA A 202 -1.59 -3.58 21.06
C ALA A 202 -1.04 -3.94 19.67
N PHE A 203 0.11 -3.38 19.33
CA PHE A 203 0.83 -3.72 18.12
C PHE A 203 1.60 -5.03 18.27
N LEU A 204 1.60 -5.85 17.20
CA LEU A 204 2.55 -6.94 17.06
C LEU A 204 3.93 -6.35 16.73
N GLN A 205 4.97 -6.96 17.30
CA GLN A 205 6.37 -6.55 17.13
C GLN A 205 7.22 -7.65 16.51
N PRO A 206 8.20 -7.29 15.67
CA PRO A 206 8.61 -5.93 15.31
C PRO A 206 7.67 -5.27 14.30
N ALA A 207 7.64 -3.95 14.29
CA ALA A 207 7.09 -3.16 13.20
C ALA A 207 8.02 -3.22 11.98
N CYS A 208 7.50 -2.93 10.78
CA CYS A 208 8.35 -2.77 9.60
C CYS A 208 8.64 -1.29 9.31
N ILE A 209 9.70 -1.07 8.56
CA ILE A 209 9.95 0.14 7.79
C ILE A 209 9.92 -0.22 6.32
N ASP A 210 9.41 0.68 5.50
CA ASP A 210 9.30 0.50 4.06
C ASP A 210 9.73 1.74 3.29
N PHE A 211 10.23 1.53 2.07
CA PHE A 211 10.72 2.56 1.16
C PHE A 211 10.03 2.39 -0.18
N GLU A 212 8.95 3.11 -0.39
CA GLU A 212 8.13 3.05 -1.59
C GLU A 212 8.75 3.81 -2.76
N HIS A 213 8.51 3.31 -3.97
CA HIS A 213 8.87 3.96 -5.22
C HIS A 213 7.59 4.23 -6.02
N LYS A 214 7.09 5.47 -5.93
CA LYS A 214 5.76 5.85 -6.46
C LYS A 214 5.77 6.27 -7.91
N ARG A 215 6.89 6.77 -8.45
CA ARG A 215 6.99 7.18 -9.86
C ARG A 215 7.10 5.97 -10.78
N PHE A 216 6.47 6.07 -11.95
CA PHE A 216 6.38 4.94 -12.89
C PHE A 216 7.74 4.53 -13.48
N PHE A 217 8.57 5.50 -13.84
CA PHE A 217 9.88 5.23 -14.43
C PHE A 217 11.03 5.31 -13.42
N ALA A 218 12.15 4.67 -13.79
CA ALA A 218 13.41 4.79 -13.07
C ALA A 218 13.88 6.27 -12.98
N GLY A 219 14.61 6.60 -11.91
CA GLY A 219 15.05 7.96 -11.64
C GLY A 219 13.93 8.86 -11.12
N ASP A 220 12.87 8.29 -10.58
CA ASP A 220 11.68 9.01 -10.09
C ASP A 220 11.05 9.92 -11.16
N LEU A 221 10.96 9.44 -12.40
CA LEU A 221 10.35 10.11 -13.54
C LEU A 221 8.95 9.59 -13.85
N GLY A 222 8.19 10.38 -14.60
CA GLY A 222 6.86 10.03 -15.09
C GLY A 222 5.76 10.21 -14.06
N GLU A 223 4.69 9.49 -14.26
CA GLU A 223 3.45 9.59 -13.48
C GLU A 223 3.61 9.11 -12.04
N LEU A 224 2.87 9.74 -11.12
CA LEU A 224 2.66 9.20 -9.79
C LEU A 224 1.69 8.02 -9.87
N THR A 225 2.10 6.88 -9.38
CA THR A 225 1.30 5.66 -9.29
C THR A 225 0.90 5.37 -7.83
N GLY A 226 0.18 4.28 -7.60
CA GLY A 226 0.04 3.75 -6.24
C GLY A 226 1.42 3.37 -5.69
N GLU A 227 2.13 2.49 -6.45
CA GLU A 227 3.47 2.05 -6.12
C GLU A 227 4.04 1.20 -7.27
N MET A 228 5.34 1.33 -7.55
CA MET A 228 6.07 0.53 -8.55
C MET A 228 7.00 -0.50 -7.90
N GLY A 229 7.15 -0.46 -6.61
CA GLY A 229 7.93 -1.39 -5.83
C GLY A 229 8.44 -0.78 -4.53
N THR A 230 8.80 -1.63 -3.60
CA THR A 230 9.18 -1.23 -2.24
C THR A 230 10.28 -2.12 -1.70
N VAL A 231 11.09 -1.55 -0.85
CA VAL A 231 12.02 -2.27 0.02
C VAL A 231 11.47 -2.24 1.45
N VAL A 232 11.36 -3.40 2.10
CA VAL A 232 10.84 -3.54 3.47
C VAL A 232 11.89 -4.17 4.36
N SER A 233 11.93 -3.76 5.64
CA SER A 233 12.70 -4.41 6.69
C SER A 233 11.96 -4.35 8.02
N TYR A 234 12.03 -5.44 8.79
CA TYR A 234 11.59 -5.48 10.18
C TYR A 234 12.72 -5.16 11.16
N ARG A 235 13.91 -4.84 10.64
CA ARG A 235 15.07 -4.48 11.45
C ARG A 235 15.17 -2.98 11.67
N GLN A 236 15.62 -2.61 12.86
CA GLN A 236 15.93 -1.21 13.21
C GLN A 236 14.73 -0.26 13.13
N SER A 237 13.49 -0.79 13.13
CA SER A 237 12.26 -0.01 13.05
C SER A 237 11.84 0.63 14.38
N GLN A 238 12.43 0.19 15.51
CA GLN A 238 11.92 0.48 16.85
C GLN A 238 11.80 1.98 17.14
N ARG A 239 12.82 2.78 16.79
CA ARG A 239 12.80 4.23 17.07
C ARG A 239 11.69 4.97 16.32
N LEU A 240 11.51 4.63 15.03
CA LEU A 240 10.43 5.17 14.23
C LEU A 240 9.07 4.68 14.74
N PHE A 241 8.96 3.40 15.09
CA PHE A 241 7.76 2.85 15.69
C PHE A 241 7.39 3.57 17.00
N ASP A 242 8.34 3.75 17.92
CA ASP A 242 8.11 4.42 19.21
C ASP A 242 7.67 5.88 19.04
N ALA A 243 8.18 6.56 18.01
CA ALA A 243 7.84 7.96 17.74
C ALA A 243 6.51 8.12 16.98
N VAL A 244 6.13 7.15 16.11
CA VAL A 244 5.05 7.33 15.15
C VAL A 244 3.82 6.47 15.48
N LEU A 245 3.99 5.15 15.66
CA LEU A 245 2.85 4.23 15.83
C LEU A 245 2.52 3.94 17.29
N ALA A 246 3.51 3.76 18.16
CA ALA A 246 3.27 3.43 19.55
C ALA A 246 2.35 4.43 20.28
N PRO A 247 2.47 5.76 20.06
CA PRO A 247 1.56 6.75 20.68
C PRO A 247 0.12 6.65 20.20
N LEU A 248 -0.14 6.01 19.04
CA LEU A 248 -1.49 5.81 18.49
C LEU A 248 -2.23 4.62 19.11
N ALA A 249 -1.55 3.75 19.85
CA ALA A 249 -2.15 2.53 20.40
C ALA A 249 -3.43 2.78 21.23
N PRO A 250 -3.51 3.79 22.13
CA PRO A 250 -4.74 4.05 22.88
C PRO A 250 -5.91 4.48 21.97
N LEU A 251 -5.63 5.29 20.95
CA LEU A 251 -6.63 5.75 19.99
C LEU A 251 -7.17 4.57 19.16
N LEU A 252 -6.28 3.72 18.65
CA LEU A 252 -6.64 2.55 17.85
C LEU A 252 -7.43 1.52 18.69
N ALA A 253 -7.02 1.28 19.92
CA ALA A 253 -7.73 0.39 20.84
C ALA A 253 -9.13 0.93 21.17
N GLY A 254 -9.25 2.24 21.45
CA GLY A 254 -10.54 2.90 21.69
C GLY A 254 -11.46 2.86 20.46
N GLY A 255 -10.91 2.86 19.26
CA GLY A 255 -11.63 2.72 18.00
C GLY A 255 -11.94 1.27 17.58
N GLY A 256 -11.46 0.25 18.32
CA GLY A 256 -11.67 -1.16 17.98
C GLY A 256 -10.90 -1.61 16.72
N TYR A 257 -9.81 -0.92 16.36
CA TYR A 257 -9.01 -1.23 15.18
C TYR A 257 -8.36 -2.62 15.29
N CYS A 258 -8.47 -3.44 14.26
CA CYS A 258 -7.79 -4.74 14.19
C CYS A 258 -7.36 -5.02 12.74
N GLY A 259 -6.10 -4.77 12.42
CA GLY A 259 -5.58 -4.85 11.05
C GLY A 259 -4.15 -4.31 10.94
N TYR A 260 -3.72 -4.10 9.71
CA TYR A 260 -2.46 -3.44 9.41
C TYR A 260 -2.65 -1.92 9.35
N ILE A 261 -1.72 -1.18 9.89
CA ILE A 261 -1.67 0.28 9.77
C ILE A 261 -0.24 0.72 9.47
N ASN A 262 -0.12 1.71 8.59
CA ASN A 262 1.14 2.33 8.20
C ASN A 262 0.99 3.85 8.22
N VAL A 263 2.08 4.55 8.51
CA VAL A 263 2.24 5.99 8.35
C VAL A 263 3.44 6.26 7.45
N ASN A 264 3.20 6.83 6.29
CA ASN A 264 4.24 7.37 5.43
C ASN A 264 4.70 8.74 5.91
N LEU A 265 6.00 8.96 5.96
CA LEU A 265 6.61 10.20 6.45
C LEU A 265 7.88 10.58 5.68
N ILE A 266 8.21 11.87 5.71
CA ILE A 266 9.52 12.39 5.32
C ILE A 266 10.35 12.59 6.58
N VAL A 267 11.61 12.16 6.56
CA VAL A 267 12.57 12.32 7.66
C VAL A 267 13.70 13.24 7.21
N ASN A 268 13.94 14.30 7.97
CA ASN A 268 15.03 15.24 7.73
C ASN A 268 15.64 15.77 9.04
N ASP A 269 16.56 16.77 8.97
CA ASP A 269 17.20 17.35 10.14
C ASP A 269 16.23 18.04 11.11
N ALA A 270 15.08 18.48 10.63
CA ALA A 270 14.03 19.11 11.47
C ALA A 270 13.14 18.08 12.18
N GLY A 271 13.19 16.79 11.79
CA GLY A 271 12.43 15.72 12.42
C GLY A 271 11.59 14.88 11.47
N LEU A 272 10.42 14.44 11.97
CA LEU A 272 9.49 13.55 11.28
C LEU A 272 8.30 14.35 10.75
N TRP A 273 8.02 14.21 9.45
CA TRP A 273 6.97 14.90 8.71
C TRP A 273 6.00 13.89 8.09
N PRO A 274 4.95 13.47 8.81
CA PRO A 274 4.01 12.49 8.29
C PRO A 274 3.23 13.03 7.10
N LEU A 275 3.03 12.15 6.12
CA LEU A 275 2.32 12.44 4.88
C LEU A 275 0.88 11.94 4.92
N GLU A 276 0.69 10.65 5.22
CA GLU A 276 -0.62 10.00 5.18
C GLU A 276 -0.64 8.70 6.00
N PHE A 277 -1.83 8.30 6.41
CA PHE A 277 -2.09 6.97 6.92
C PHE A 277 -2.44 6.01 5.78
N THR A 278 -2.05 4.73 5.94
CA THR A 278 -2.66 3.58 5.28
C THR A 278 -3.22 2.68 6.37
N SER A 279 -4.54 2.67 6.55
CA SER A 279 -5.23 1.95 7.63
C SER A 279 -5.91 0.66 7.13
N ARG A 280 -5.21 -0.06 6.29
CA ARG A 280 -5.59 -1.32 5.64
C ARG A 280 -4.35 -2.07 5.19
N PHE A 281 -4.50 -3.32 4.72
CA PHE A 281 -3.41 -3.99 4.03
C PHE A 281 -3.03 -3.20 2.77
N GLY A 282 -1.75 -2.81 2.68
CA GLY A 282 -1.22 -2.13 1.50
C GLY A 282 -1.00 -3.11 0.36
N TYR A 283 -1.43 -2.78 -0.85
CA TYR A 283 -0.99 -3.44 -2.07
C TYR A 283 0.09 -2.57 -2.73
N PRO A 284 1.23 -3.13 -3.11
CA PRO A 284 1.71 -4.51 -3.01
C PRO A 284 2.39 -4.87 -1.67
N GLY A 285 2.36 -3.98 -0.69
CA GLY A 285 3.12 -4.07 0.57
C GLY A 285 2.94 -5.38 1.32
N PHE A 286 1.70 -5.96 1.37
CA PHE A 286 1.45 -7.22 2.07
C PHE A 286 2.30 -8.37 1.49
N ALA A 287 2.45 -8.45 0.18
CA ALA A 287 3.23 -9.48 -0.51
C ALA A 287 4.73 -9.32 -0.24
N ILE A 288 5.20 -8.08 -0.11
CA ILE A 288 6.60 -7.76 0.16
C ILE A 288 6.93 -8.06 1.63
N CYS A 289 6.01 -7.75 2.55
CA CYS A 289 6.11 -8.11 3.96
C CYS A 289 6.11 -9.64 4.15
N GLU A 290 5.23 -10.38 3.44
CA GLU A 290 5.14 -11.83 3.50
C GLU A 290 6.48 -12.52 3.17
N ALA A 291 7.28 -11.95 2.28
CA ALA A 291 8.61 -12.49 1.95
C ALA A 291 9.56 -12.55 3.15
N LEU A 292 9.30 -11.79 4.21
CA LEU A 292 10.04 -11.81 5.48
C LEU A 292 9.29 -12.50 6.62
N HIS A 293 8.03 -12.87 6.48
CA HIS A 293 7.31 -13.60 7.51
C HIS A 293 7.81 -15.05 7.59
N GLU A 294 7.92 -15.57 8.82
CA GLU A 294 8.19 -16.97 9.09
C GLU A 294 6.90 -17.76 9.33
N GLU A 295 5.80 -17.06 9.56
CA GLU A 295 4.48 -17.60 9.79
C GLU A 295 3.55 -17.28 8.62
N PRO A 296 2.68 -18.20 8.19
CA PRO A 296 1.69 -17.91 7.16
C PRO A 296 0.57 -17.01 7.70
N TRP A 297 -0.17 -16.36 6.79
CA TRP A 297 -1.20 -15.37 7.14
C TRP A 297 -2.25 -15.86 8.13
N GLU A 298 -2.72 -17.10 8.00
CA GLU A 298 -3.70 -17.67 8.92
C GLU A 298 -3.20 -17.73 10.36
N GLN A 299 -1.91 -17.94 10.59
CA GLN A 299 -1.33 -17.92 11.94
C GLN A 299 -1.19 -16.49 12.47
N ILE A 300 -0.80 -15.55 11.61
CA ILE A 300 -0.75 -14.12 11.97
C ILE A 300 -2.16 -13.63 12.35
N PHE A 301 -3.17 -13.98 11.57
CA PHE A 301 -4.56 -13.60 11.85
C PHE A 301 -5.06 -14.21 13.16
N LEU A 302 -4.82 -15.49 13.41
CA LEU A 302 -5.17 -16.11 14.69
C LEU A 302 -4.49 -15.41 15.87
N ARG A 303 -3.21 -15.08 15.76
CA ARG A 303 -2.47 -14.35 16.79
C ARG A 303 -3.10 -12.98 17.07
N MET A 304 -3.51 -12.25 16.03
CA MET A 304 -4.19 -10.96 16.17
C MET A 304 -5.56 -11.13 16.85
N LEU A 305 -6.35 -12.12 16.46
CA LEU A 305 -7.72 -12.32 16.93
C LEU A 305 -7.76 -12.91 18.35
N CYS A 306 -6.92 -13.91 18.65
CA CYS A 306 -6.82 -14.52 19.97
C CYS A 306 -6.07 -13.63 20.96
N LYS A 307 -5.40 -12.57 20.50
CA LYS A 307 -4.58 -11.66 21.34
C LYS A 307 -3.51 -12.41 22.13
N ASP A 308 -3.05 -13.53 21.58
CA ASP A 308 -2.05 -14.43 22.19
C ASP A 308 -0.65 -14.04 21.72
N GLY A 309 0.00 -13.23 22.54
CA GLY A 309 1.33 -12.73 22.30
C GLY A 309 1.39 -11.56 21.32
N LEU A 310 2.44 -10.78 21.44
CA LEU A 310 2.68 -9.58 20.62
C LEU A 310 3.85 -9.75 19.65
N ARG A 311 4.44 -10.94 19.58
CA ARG A 311 5.61 -11.18 18.71
C ARG A 311 5.16 -11.66 17.34
N LEU A 312 5.57 -10.93 16.30
CA LEU A 312 5.54 -11.36 14.91
C LEU A 312 6.87 -12.07 14.59
N SER A 313 6.80 -13.28 14.06
CA SER A 313 8.00 -14.04 13.67
C SER A 313 8.43 -13.59 12.27
N THR A 314 9.61 -12.97 12.18
CA THR A 314 10.14 -12.42 10.93
C THR A 314 11.60 -12.77 10.74
N ARG A 315 12.00 -12.96 9.48
CA ARG A 315 13.38 -13.11 9.08
C ARG A 315 14.13 -11.79 9.18
N ASP A 316 15.38 -11.89 9.57
CA ASP A 316 16.30 -10.76 9.49
C ASP A 316 16.64 -10.39 8.04
N GLY A 317 16.84 -9.11 7.77
CA GLY A 317 17.27 -8.60 6.47
C GLY A 317 16.23 -7.69 5.81
N PHE A 318 16.19 -7.77 4.49
CA PHE A 318 15.36 -6.94 3.64
C PHE A 318 14.53 -7.81 2.69
N SER A 319 13.34 -7.34 2.34
CA SER A 319 12.62 -7.80 1.15
C SER A 319 12.51 -6.65 0.15
N CYS A 320 12.45 -7.01 -1.12
CA CYS A 320 12.21 -6.11 -2.24
C CYS A 320 11.06 -6.66 -3.06
N GLY A 321 10.11 -5.80 -3.42
CA GLY A 321 9.07 -6.11 -4.39
C GLY A 321 9.20 -5.25 -5.62
N VAL A 322 9.05 -5.86 -6.78
CA VAL A 322 9.02 -5.20 -8.09
C VAL A 322 7.65 -5.39 -8.70
N VAL A 323 6.93 -4.31 -8.91
CA VAL A 323 5.58 -4.34 -9.50
C VAL A 323 5.68 -4.53 -11.00
N LEU A 324 4.93 -5.50 -11.50
CA LEU A 324 4.83 -5.87 -12.91
C LEU A 324 3.53 -5.30 -13.47
N THR A 325 3.62 -4.60 -14.60
CA THR A 325 2.46 -3.94 -15.22
C THR A 325 2.43 -4.17 -16.73
N VAL A 326 1.26 -3.90 -17.32
CA VAL A 326 1.05 -3.88 -18.76
C VAL A 326 0.37 -2.57 -19.19
N PRO A 327 0.46 -2.15 -20.49
CA PRO A 327 -0.24 -0.96 -20.96
C PRO A 327 -1.75 -1.01 -20.68
N PRO A 328 -2.40 0.12 -20.49
CA PRO A 328 -1.89 1.50 -20.48
C PRO A 328 -1.47 1.98 -19.08
N PHE A 329 -1.30 1.08 -18.11
CA PHE A 329 -0.93 1.47 -16.74
C PHE A 329 0.11 2.65 -16.75
N PRO A 330 -0.03 3.70 -15.92
CA PRO A 330 -0.98 3.82 -14.80
C PRO A 330 -2.36 4.35 -15.19
N TYR A 331 -2.67 4.47 -16.47
CA TYR A 331 -3.99 4.86 -16.97
C TYR A 331 -4.87 3.60 -17.14
N GLN A 332 -6.19 3.77 -16.98
CA GLN A 332 -7.15 2.67 -17.18
C GLN A 332 -7.77 2.69 -18.58
N GLN A 333 -7.87 3.89 -19.19
CA GLN A 333 -8.49 4.05 -20.50
C GLN A 333 -7.78 3.23 -21.58
N GLY A 334 -8.51 2.38 -22.28
CA GLY A 334 -7.98 1.51 -23.33
C GLY A 334 -7.38 0.19 -22.82
N TYR A 335 -7.44 -0.10 -21.53
CA TYR A 335 -6.89 -1.34 -20.97
C TYR A 335 -7.55 -2.58 -21.56
N ALA A 336 -8.87 -2.57 -21.69
CA ALA A 336 -9.62 -3.71 -22.20
C ALA A 336 -9.18 -4.15 -23.62
N GLU A 337 -8.85 -3.18 -24.46
CA GLU A 337 -8.42 -3.42 -25.84
C GLU A 337 -6.91 -3.73 -25.95
N LEU A 338 -6.10 -3.14 -25.06
CA LEU A 338 -4.64 -3.20 -25.18
C LEU A 338 -4.03 -4.40 -24.46
N SER A 339 -4.59 -4.83 -23.34
CA SER A 339 -3.88 -5.73 -22.44
C SER A 339 -4.74 -6.73 -21.68
N LYS A 340 -6.08 -6.61 -21.68
CA LYS A 340 -6.95 -7.55 -20.97
C LYS A 340 -7.02 -8.89 -21.70
N GLY A 341 -6.85 -10.00 -20.97
CA GLY A 341 -6.89 -11.35 -21.53
C GLY A 341 -5.55 -11.83 -22.15
N GLU A 342 -4.48 -11.04 -22.02
CA GLU A 342 -3.16 -11.44 -22.50
C GLU A 342 -2.59 -12.61 -21.69
N PRO A 343 -1.94 -13.61 -22.34
CA PRO A 343 -1.42 -14.76 -21.64
C PRO A 343 -0.22 -14.42 -20.77
N ILE A 344 -0.23 -14.96 -19.55
CA ILE A 344 0.88 -14.87 -18.60
C ILE A 344 1.57 -16.23 -18.58
N CYS A 345 2.85 -16.26 -18.97
CA CYS A 345 3.67 -17.46 -18.96
C CYS A 345 4.85 -17.29 -18.00
N LEU A 346 5.35 -18.40 -17.49
CA LEU A 346 6.60 -18.42 -16.73
C LEU A 346 7.67 -19.13 -17.54
N ARG A 347 8.89 -18.63 -17.51
CA ARG A 347 10.01 -19.26 -18.22
C ARG A 347 10.23 -20.70 -17.74
N PRO A 348 10.57 -21.64 -18.62
CA PRO A 348 10.89 -22.99 -18.23
C PRO A 348 12.04 -23.05 -17.21
N GLY A 349 11.95 -24.00 -16.26
CA GLY A 349 12.98 -24.20 -15.23
C GLY A 349 12.85 -23.28 -13.99
N MET A 350 11.83 -22.45 -13.91
CA MET A 350 11.56 -21.68 -12.70
C MET A 350 11.24 -22.61 -11.52
N SER A 351 11.99 -22.48 -10.40
CA SER A 351 11.80 -23.29 -9.21
C SER A 351 10.44 -23.04 -8.54
N GLN A 352 10.00 -23.99 -7.70
CA GLN A 352 8.77 -23.83 -6.95
C GLN A 352 8.85 -22.63 -5.98
N ASP A 353 9.99 -22.41 -5.33
CA ASP A 353 10.23 -21.28 -4.44
C ASP A 353 10.16 -19.94 -5.19
N ASP A 354 10.73 -19.88 -6.40
CA ASP A 354 10.63 -18.65 -7.19
C ASP A 354 9.19 -18.39 -7.66
N ARG A 355 8.40 -19.45 -7.97
CA ARG A 355 6.98 -19.31 -8.29
C ARG A 355 6.17 -18.84 -7.08
N ALA A 356 6.47 -19.35 -5.88
CA ALA A 356 5.82 -18.95 -4.64
C ALA A 356 6.09 -17.50 -4.26
N ALA A 357 7.14 -16.90 -4.78
CA ALA A 357 7.50 -15.51 -4.58
C ALA A 357 6.96 -14.54 -5.67
N LEU A 358 6.09 -15.03 -6.55
CA LEU A 358 5.30 -14.23 -7.48
C LEU A 358 3.87 -14.10 -6.93
N PHE A 359 3.50 -12.89 -6.58
CA PHE A 359 2.15 -12.55 -6.11
C PHE A 359 1.41 -11.87 -7.26
N PHE A 360 0.56 -12.63 -7.94
CA PHE A 360 -0.23 -12.07 -9.02
C PHE A 360 -1.29 -11.10 -8.49
N ALA A 361 -1.70 -10.14 -9.30
CA ALA A 361 -2.66 -9.11 -8.96
C ALA A 361 -3.94 -9.25 -9.80
N GLU A 362 -4.08 -8.48 -10.83
CA GLU A 362 -5.23 -8.55 -11.73
C GLU A 362 -5.06 -9.66 -12.77
N VAL A 363 -5.30 -10.89 -12.35
CA VAL A 363 -5.18 -12.07 -13.18
C VAL A 363 -6.41 -12.97 -13.07
N ALA A 364 -6.64 -13.80 -14.07
CA ALA A 364 -7.66 -14.85 -14.08
C ALA A 364 -7.12 -16.13 -14.68
N GLN A 365 -7.77 -17.27 -14.42
CA GLN A 365 -7.47 -18.52 -15.08
C GLN A 365 -8.57 -18.85 -16.09
N VAL A 366 -8.22 -18.86 -17.38
CA VAL A 366 -9.14 -19.16 -18.47
C VAL A 366 -8.63 -20.42 -19.18
N ARG A 367 -9.44 -21.49 -19.17
CA ARG A 367 -9.09 -22.79 -19.79
C ARG A 367 -7.71 -23.33 -19.35
N GLY A 368 -7.36 -23.10 -18.08
CA GLY A 368 -6.07 -23.53 -17.52
C GLY A 368 -4.89 -22.58 -17.79
N GLN A 369 -5.08 -21.54 -18.60
CA GLN A 369 -4.08 -20.50 -18.86
C GLN A 369 -4.28 -19.30 -17.93
N LEU A 370 -3.21 -18.83 -17.30
CA LEU A 370 -3.20 -17.57 -16.55
C LEU A 370 -3.18 -16.41 -17.55
N VAL A 371 -4.09 -15.45 -17.35
CA VAL A 371 -4.24 -14.27 -18.21
C VAL A 371 -4.39 -13.02 -17.38
N THR A 372 -4.10 -11.85 -17.96
CA THR A 372 -4.41 -10.54 -17.36
C THR A 372 -5.93 -10.33 -17.28
N SER A 373 -6.39 -9.71 -16.19
CA SER A 373 -7.80 -9.41 -15.92
C SER A 373 -7.97 -8.04 -15.27
N GLY A 374 -9.10 -7.75 -14.64
CA GLY A 374 -9.33 -6.47 -13.97
C GLY A 374 -9.38 -5.29 -14.92
N CYS A 375 -8.89 -4.13 -14.49
CA CYS A 375 -9.06 -2.87 -15.21
C CYS A 375 -7.87 -1.91 -15.16
N SER A 376 -6.83 -2.17 -14.37
CA SER A 376 -5.73 -1.22 -14.18
C SER A 376 -4.44 -1.60 -14.90
N GLY A 377 -4.23 -2.91 -15.14
CA GLY A 377 -3.00 -3.42 -15.74
C GLY A 377 -1.90 -3.78 -14.76
N TYR A 378 -2.22 -3.94 -13.48
CA TYR A 378 -1.34 -4.60 -12.52
C TYR A 378 -1.29 -6.11 -12.80
N VAL A 379 -0.11 -6.64 -13.16
CA VAL A 379 0.08 -8.09 -13.37
C VAL A 379 0.41 -8.80 -12.06
N GLY A 380 1.25 -8.19 -11.23
CA GLY A 380 1.65 -8.77 -9.96
C GLY A 380 2.92 -8.16 -9.40
N VAL A 381 3.44 -8.82 -8.38
CA VAL A 381 4.66 -8.42 -7.66
C VAL A 381 5.64 -9.59 -7.64
N ALA A 382 6.85 -9.34 -8.11
CA ALA A 382 7.96 -10.28 -7.94
C ALA A 382 8.74 -9.88 -6.69
N THR A 383 8.81 -10.75 -5.68
CA THR A 383 9.49 -10.47 -4.42
C THR A 383 10.85 -11.17 -4.32
N GLY A 384 11.73 -10.61 -3.49
CA GLY A 384 13.01 -11.23 -3.13
C GLY A 384 13.37 -10.84 -1.70
N ALA A 385 14.00 -11.76 -0.95
CA ALA A 385 14.48 -11.50 0.40
C ALA A 385 15.98 -11.82 0.49
N GLY A 386 16.72 -11.04 1.29
CA GLY A 386 18.15 -11.21 1.46
C GLY A 386 18.67 -10.45 2.69
N ALA A 387 19.92 -10.71 3.07
CA ALA A 387 20.55 -10.03 4.19
C ALA A 387 20.84 -8.55 3.90
N THR A 388 20.92 -8.19 2.63
CA THR A 388 21.16 -6.83 2.13
C THR A 388 20.07 -6.42 1.12
N VAL A 389 19.92 -5.10 0.91
CA VAL A 389 19.03 -4.57 -0.13
C VAL A 389 19.41 -5.09 -1.52
N ASP A 390 20.73 -5.16 -1.81
CA ASP A 390 21.22 -5.68 -3.10
C ASP A 390 20.81 -7.13 -3.35
N GLU A 391 20.90 -8.00 -2.35
CA GLU A 391 20.50 -9.40 -2.46
C GLU A 391 18.99 -9.53 -2.68
N ALA A 392 18.19 -8.80 -1.92
CA ALA A 392 16.74 -8.79 -2.04
C ALA A 392 16.30 -8.31 -3.43
N CYS A 393 16.83 -7.16 -3.88
CA CYS A 393 16.49 -6.60 -5.18
C CYS A 393 16.96 -7.49 -6.35
N ARG A 394 18.20 -8.00 -6.31
CA ARG A 394 18.71 -8.92 -7.31
C ARG A 394 17.81 -10.16 -7.47
N LEU A 395 17.31 -10.69 -6.36
CA LEU A 395 16.41 -11.84 -6.36
C LEU A 395 15.03 -11.49 -6.93
N ALA A 396 14.46 -10.33 -6.53
CA ALA A 396 13.18 -9.84 -7.06
C ALA A 396 13.25 -9.63 -8.58
N TYR A 397 14.29 -8.93 -9.08
CA TYR A 397 14.48 -8.72 -10.52
C TYR A 397 14.74 -10.01 -11.30
N ARG A 398 15.48 -10.96 -10.74
CA ARG A 398 15.64 -12.29 -11.36
C ARG A 398 14.28 -12.96 -11.56
N ARG A 399 13.38 -12.89 -10.58
CA ARG A 399 12.03 -13.45 -10.63
C ARG A 399 11.13 -12.67 -11.59
N ALA A 400 11.18 -11.35 -11.56
CA ALA A 400 10.49 -10.50 -12.53
C ALA A 400 10.82 -10.87 -13.97
N GLY A 401 12.10 -11.12 -14.28
CA GLY A 401 12.57 -11.56 -15.59
C GLY A 401 12.12 -12.98 -16.00
N GLN A 402 11.54 -13.77 -15.08
CA GLN A 402 10.96 -15.08 -15.39
C GLN A 402 9.49 -14.97 -15.85
N VAL A 403 8.83 -13.85 -15.64
CA VAL A 403 7.44 -13.62 -16.06
C VAL A 403 7.43 -13.13 -17.51
N VAL A 404 6.61 -13.73 -18.34
CA VAL A 404 6.46 -13.41 -19.76
C VAL A 404 5.02 -13.03 -20.04
N VAL A 405 4.81 -11.76 -20.33
CA VAL A 405 3.52 -11.18 -20.74
C VAL A 405 3.81 -10.23 -21.90
N PRO A 406 2.95 -10.13 -22.92
CA PRO A 406 3.10 -9.10 -23.95
C PRO A 406 3.20 -7.70 -23.34
N ASN A 407 4.19 -6.92 -23.80
CA ASN A 407 4.42 -5.54 -23.34
C ASN A 407 4.63 -5.38 -21.82
N LEU A 408 5.13 -6.39 -21.12
CA LEU A 408 5.44 -6.33 -19.68
C LEU A 408 6.36 -5.14 -19.37
N ARG A 409 6.02 -4.38 -18.34
CA ARG A 409 6.77 -3.22 -17.86
C ARG A 409 6.97 -3.29 -16.37
N TYR A 410 8.13 -2.89 -15.90
CA TYR A 410 8.44 -2.68 -14.49
C TYR A 410 9.58 -1.68 -14.34
N ARG A 411 9.64 -1.03 -13.21
CA ARG A 411 10.69 -0.10 -12.85
C ARG A 411 12.00 -0.85 -12.54
N THR A 412 13.15 -0.32 -12.94
CA THR A 412 14.45 -1.04 -12.92
C THR A 412 15.43 -0.59 -11.84
N ASP A 413 15.07 0.39 -11.02
CA ASP A 413 15.92 0.97 -9.97
C ASP A 413 15.32 0.86 -8.55
N ILE A 414 14.38 -0.08 -8.34
CA ILE A 414 13.81 -0.32 -7.00
C ILE A 414 14.94 -0.69 -6.03
N GLY A 415 15.03 0.06 -4.92
CA GLY A 415 16.04 -0.11 -3.89
C GLY A 415 17.34 0.67 -4.11
N ASP A 416 17.57 1.26 -5.28
CA ASP A 416 18.82 1.98 -5.55
C ASP A 416 19.04 3.16 -4.61
N LYS A 417 18.05 4.05 -4.46
CA LYS A 417 18.13 5.18 -3.51
C LYS A 417 18.26 4.72 -2.07
N VAL A 418 17.61 3.60 -1.72
CA VAL A 418 17.64 3.05 -0.35
C VAL A 418 19.05 2.62 0.04
N ARG A 419 19.75 1.87 -0.85
CA ARG A 419 21.11 1.39 -0.60
C ARG A 419 22.19 2.48 -0.72
N GLN A 420 21.98 3.44 -1.63
CA GLN A 420 22.97 4.48 -1.92
C GLN A 420 22.90 5.67 -0.96
N HIS A 421 21.72 5.99 -0.44
CA HIS A 421 21.50 7.22 0.32
C HIS A 421 20.61 7.03 1.56
N ASP A 422 19.40 6.48 1.43
CA ASP A 422 18.33 6.64 2.42
C ASP A 422 18.65 5.96 3.75
N LEU A 423 19.16 4.71 3.72
CA LEU A 423 19.55 3.99 4.94
C LEU A 423 20.69 4.69 5.68
N GLN A 424 21.67 5.24 4.95
CA GLN A 424 22.76 5.98 5.56
C GLN A 424 22.23 7.27 6.19
N ARG A 425 21.40 8.02 5.45
CA ARG A 425 20.84 9.29 5.92
C ARG A 425 19.99 9.11 7.18
N LEU A 426 19.14 8.09 7.23
CA LEU A 426 18.33 7.77 8.42
C LEU A 426 19.20 7.39 9.63
N ARG A 427 20.34 6.72 9.43
CA ARG A 427 21.32 6.44 10.51
C ARG A 427 22.00 7.71 10.99
N GLU A 428 22.39 8.61 10.10
CA GLU A 428 22.99 9.91 10.44
C GLU A 428 22.02 10.77 11.25
N LEU A 429 20.74 10.74 10.89
CA LEU A 429 19.65 11.42 11.60
C LEU A 429 19.26 10.72 12.91
N GLY A 430 19.85 9.54 13.20
CA GLY A 430 19.62 8.80 14.45
C GLY A 430 18.34 7.99 14.51
N TRP A 431 17.64 7.80 13.38
CA TRP A 431 16.39 7.04 13.33
C TRP A 431 16.58 5.54 13.12
N LEU A 432 17.69 5.12 12.53
CA LEU A 432 18.11 3.72 12.48
C LEU A 432 19.37 3.52 13.33
N ASP A 433 19.49 2.34 13.92
CA ASP A 433 20.70 1.99 14.68
C ASP A 433 21.93 1.98 13.77
N ARG A 434 23.06 2.44 14.31
CA ARG A 434 24.35 2.28 13.64
C ARG A 434 24.60 0.78 13.55
N GLY A 435 24.51 0.21 12.34
CA GLY A 435 24.90 -1.19 12.12
C GLY A 435 26.30 -1.46 12.64
N PRO A 436 26.69 -2.74 12.86
CA PRO A 436 28.03 -3.07 13.29
C PRO A 436 29.02 -2.32 12.39
N ALA A 437 29.94 -1.60 13.00
CA ALA A 437 31.01 -0.90 12.29
C ALA A 437 31.64 -1.91 11.32
N ARG A 438 31.65 -1.62 10.02
CA ARG A 438 32.49 -2.39 9.09
C ARG A 438 33.91 -2.21 9.62
N ILE A 439 34.43 -3.26 10.21
CA ILE A 439 35.89 -3.35 10.44
C ILE A 439 36.46 -3.36 9.02
N ALA A 440 37.20 -2.29 8.72
CA ALA A 440 37.85 -2.09 7.44
C ALA A 440 38.94 -3.16 7.21
#